data_139d86a2cb5713d0463058f3a1c6fb57
#
_entry.id   139d86a2cb5713d0463058f3a1c6fb57
#
_cell.length_a   1.000
_cell.length_b   1.000
_cell.length_c   1.000
_cell.angle_alpha   90.00
_cell.angle_beta   90.00
_cell.angle_gamma   90.00
#
_symmetry.space_group_name_H-M   'P 1'
#
loop_
_entity.id
_entity.type
_entity.pdbx_description
1 polymer ?
#
loop_
_entity_poly.entity_id
_entity_poly.type
_entity_poly.pdbx_seq_one_letter_code
_entity_poly.pdbx_strand_id
1 'polypeptide(L)'
;MKGNFIDNLPKVYGIYTGGFIGFIIIMAIAEQMGMTAKAIGIAFVAFTVFIYALIGWLSRTAQADAYYVAGRQVPTVFNGMATAADWMSGASFVAMAGGIYFKGYGYMALLVGWTGGYVLVASLLAPYLRKFGCYTVPDLSLIHISEPTRPY
;
A
#
# COMPACT_ATOMS: atom_id res chain seq x y z
N MET A 1 7.19 -19.55 10.29
CA MET A 1 6.37 -18.93 11.35
C MET A 1 4.93 -19.44 11.19
N LYS A 2 4.57 -20.49 11.97
CA LYS A 2 3.21 -21.10 11.94
C LYS A 2 2.41 -20.60 13.15
N GLY A 3 2.10 -19.33 13.17
CA GLY A 3 1.11 -18.75 14.08
C GLY A 3 0.09 -18.02 13.23
N ASN A 4 -1.16 -17.97 13.64
CA ASN A 4 -2.17 -17.21 12.93
C ASN A 4 -1.66 -15.78 12.76
N PHE A 5 -1.76 -15.22 11.55
CA PHE A 5 -1.34 -13.85 11.22
C PHE A 5 -1.86 -12.83 12.24
N ILE A 6 -3.09 -13.02 12.71
CA ILE A 6 -3.78 -12.17 13.68
C ILE A 6 -3.07 -12.15 15.05
N ASP A 7 -2.54 -13.30 15.51
CA ASP A 7 -1.92 -13.42 16.84
C ASP A 7 -0.59 -12.66 16.93
N ASN A 8 0.12 -12.53 15.80
CA ASN A 8 1.39 -11.82 15.72
C ASN A 8 1.24 -10.32 15.40
N LEU A 9 0.06 -9.90 14.98
CA LEU A 9 -0.21 -8.54 14.53
C LEU A 9 0.11 -7.47 15.59
N PRO A 10 -0.37 -7.57 16.85
CA PRO A 10 -0.07 -6.57 17.87
C PRO A 10 1.42 -6.43 18.13
N LYS A 11 2.16 -7.55 18.07
CA LYS A 11 3.62 -7.57 18.25
C LYS A 11 4.33 -6.85 17.10
N VAL A 12 3.94 -7.13 15.86
CA VAL A 12 4.53 -6.50 14.68
C VAL A 12 4.26 -5.00 14.67
N TYR A 13 3.02 -4.59 14.93
CA TYR A 13 2.65 -3.18 15.03
C TYR A 13 3.38 -2.49 16.19
N GLY A 14 3.47 -3.13 17.35
CA GLY A 14 4.17 -2.57 18.51
C GLY A 14 5.65 -2.33 18.23
N ILE A 15 6.34 -3.27 17.60
CA ILE A 15 7.74 -3.14 17.22
C ILE A 15 7.94 -2.04 16.17
N TYR A 16 7.10 -2.02 15.13
CA TYR A 16 7.17 -1.01 14.07
C TYR A 16 6.90 0.39 14.62
N THR A 17 5.80 0.57 15.35
CA THR A 17 5.40 1.87 15.91
C THR A 17 6.41 2.36 16.94
N GLY A 18 6.84 1.48 17.85
CA GLY A 18 7.85 1.82 18.85
C GLY A 18 9.20 2.17 18.24
N GLY A 19 9.65 1.43 17.23
CA GLY A 19 10.86 1.73 16.49
C GLY A 19 10.79 3.06 15.74
N PHE A 20 9.65 3.36 15.13
CA PHE A 20 9.45 4.62 14.43
C PHE A 20 9.39 5.83 15.37
N ILE A 21 8.66 5.71 16.49
CA ILE A 21 8.62 6.75 17.53
C ILE A 21 10.01 6.95 18.12
N GLY A 22 10.74 5.87 18.43
CA GLY A 22 12.11 5.94 18.92
C GLY A 22 13.04 6.67 17.94
N PHE A 23 12.91 6.38 16.64
CA PHE A 23 13.67 7.08 15.61
C PHE A 23 13.34 8.59 15.57
N ILE A 24 12.06 8.97 15.66
CA ILE A 24 11.65 10.39 15.71
C ILE A 24 12.28 11.09 16.91
N ILE A 25 12.25 10.46 18.09
CA ILE A 25 12.85 11.03 19.31
C ILE A 25 14.35 11.21 19.13
N ILE A 26 15.06 10.23 18.57
CA ILE A 26 16.51 10.33 18.30
C ILE A 26 16.78 11.49 17.34
N MET A 27 15.99 11.65 16.29
CA MET A 27 16.17 12.75 15.33
C MET A 27 15.87 14.12 15.96
N ALA A 28 14.87 14.22 16.84
CA ALA A 28 14.59 15.44 17.59
C ALA A 28 15.74 15.84 18.54
N ILE A 29 16.35 14.86 19.20
CA ILE A 29 17.54 15.10 20.02
C ILE A 29 18.72 15.52 19.15
N ALA A 30 18.94 14.87 18.00
CA ALA A 30 20.02 15.21 17.08
C ALA A 30 19.87 16.64 16.52
N GLU A 31 18.65 17.09 16.25
CA GLU A 31 18.35 18.48 15.87
C GLU A 31 18.76 19.46 16.97
N GLN A 32 18.44 19.17 18.23
CA GLN A 32 18.87 19.98 19.38
C GLN A 32 20.40 20.02 19.54
N MET A 33 21.09 18.97 19.16
CA MET A 33 22.55 18.88 19.15
C MET A 33 23.21 19.61 17.96
N GLY A 34 22.42 20.24 17.08
CA GLY A 34 22.91 21.04 15.97
C GLY A 34 23.04 20.29 14.64
N MET A 35 22.38 19.13 14.50
CA MET A 35 22.32 18.45 13.20
C MET A 35 21.55 19.29 12.18
N THR A 36 22.08 19.41 10.96
CA THR A 36 21.43 20.21 9.91
C THR A 36 20.12 19.55 9.42
N ALA A 37 19.12 20.37 9.10
CA ALA A 37 17.84 19.89 8.55
C ALA A 37 18.02 18.98 7.34
N LYS A 38 19.02 19.25 6.50
CA LYS A 38 19.36 18.39 5.35
C LYS A 38 19.82 16.99 5.78
N ALA A 39 20.65 16.89 6.81
CA ALA A 39 21.11 15.60 7.33
C ALA A 39 19.97 14.81 7.96
N ILE A 40 19.08 15.48 8.70
CA ILE A 40 17.86 14.87 9.26
C ILE A 40 16.97 14.33 8.14
N GLY A 41 16.71 15.11 7.08
CA GLY A 41 15.94 14.66 5.93
C GLY A 41 16.53 13.44 5.23
N ILE A 42 17.84 13.40 5.05
CA ILE A 42 18.54 12.23 4.48
C ILE A 42 18.39 11.01 5.41
N ALA A 43 18.52 11.20 6.74
CA ALA A 43 18.36 10.13 7.72
C ALA A 43 16.92 9.53 7.67
N PHE A 44 15.89 10.37 7.57
CA PHE A 44 14.50 9.90 7.40
C PHE A 44 14.31 9.08 6.13
N VAL A 45 14.82 9.54 4.99
CA VAL A 45 14.72 8.80 3.72
C VAL A 45 15.48 7.48 3.82
N ALA A 46 16.72 7.48 4.32
CA ALA A 46 17.52 6.28 4.47
C ALA A 46 16.87 5.26 5.41
N PHE A 47 16.33 5.70 6.53
CA PHE A 47 15.61 4.85 7.49
C PHE A 47 14.37 4.23 6.87
N THR A 48 13.56 5.02 6.15
CA THR A 48 12.34 4.54 5.49
C THR A 48 12.66 3.50 4.41
N VAL A 49 13.66 3.79 3.55
CA VAL A 49 14.11 2.85 2.51
C VAL A 49 14.64 1.56 3.15
N PHE A 50 15.43 1.66 4.21
CA PHE A 50 15.95 0.50 4.94
C PHE A 50 14.83 -0.38 5.49
N ILE A 51 13.81 0.20 6.15
CA ILE A 51 12.67 -0.55 6.68
C ILE A 51 11.89 -1.23 5.56
N TYR A 52 11.61 -0.54 4.47
CA TYR A 52 10.88 -1.16 3.35
C TYR A 52 11.68 -2.28 2.68
N ALA A 53 12.98 -2.11 2.51
CA ALA A 53 13.86 -3.15 2.00
C ALA A 53 13.89 -4.37 2.94
N LEU A 54 13.95 -4.14 4.26
CA LEU A 54 13.92 -5.19 5.26
C LEU A 54 12.60 -5.96 5.26
N ILE A 55 11.47 -5.25 5.22
CA ILE A 55 10.13 -5.87 5.13
C ILE A 55 10.02 -6.69 3.85
N GLY A 56 10.42 -6.14 2.71
CA GLY A 56 10.40 -6.85 1.43
C GLY A 56 11.26 -8.11 1.45
N TRP A 57 12.45 -8.05 2.07
CA TRP A 57 13.33 -9.20 2.20
C TRP A 57 12.75 -10.29 3.12
N LEU A 58 12.16 -9.90 4.26
CA LEU A 58 11.51 -10.81 5.20
C LEU A 58 10.24 -11.45 4.64
N SER A 59 9.51 -10.71 3.80
CA SER A 59 8.23 -11.14 3.21
C SER A 59 8.39 -11.86 1.87
N ARG A 60 9.63 -12.08 1.41
CA ARG A 60 9.89 -12.76 0.12
C ARG A 60 9.30 -14.16 0.09
N THR A 61 8.64 -14.50 -1.01
CA THR A 61 8.05 -15.81 -1.26
C THR A 61 8.26 -16.22 -2.71
N ALA A 62 8.36 -17.53 -2.96
CA ALA A 62 8.40 -18.10 -4.30
C ALA A 62 7.03 -18.62 -4.76
N GLN A 63 6.01 -18.56 -3.90
CA GLN A 63 4.66 -19.02 -4.20
C GLN A 63 3.85 -17.89 -4.84
N ALA A 64 3.33 -18.11 -6.04
CA ALA A 64 2.55 -17.09 -6.77
C ALA A 64 1.32 -16.62 -5.99
N ASP A 65 0.56 -17.53 -5.38
CA ASP A 65 -0.62 -17.20 -4.58
C ASP A 65 -0.27 -16.31 -3.36
N ALA A 66 0.82 -16.63 -2.66
CA ALA A 66 1.28 -15.80 -1.55
C ALA A 66 1.80 -14.44 -2.01
N TYR A 67 2.43 -14.37 -3.19
CA TYR A 67 2.98 -13.15 -3.76
C TYR A 67 1.89 -12.18 -4.22
N TYR A 68 0.92 -12.65 -5.01
CA TYR A 68 -0.10 -11.77 -5.61
C TYR A 68 -1.27 -11.46 -4.67
N VAL A 69 -1.69 -12.41 -3.86
CA VAL A 69 -2.93 -12.28 -3.07
C VAL A 69 -2.76 -12.66 -1.59
N ALA A 70 -1.53 -12.76 -1.11
CA ALA A 70 -1.20 -13.14 0.28
C ALA A 70 -1.94 -14.40 0.76
N GLY A 71 -2.08 -15.40 -0.14
CA GLY A 71 -2.83 -16.64 0.11
C GLY A 71 -4.33 -16.40 0.40
N ARG A 72 -4.87 -15.23 0.07
CA ARG A 72 -6.26 -14.80 0.35
C ARG A 72 -6.65 -14.85 1.84
N GLN A 73 -5.67 -14.72 2.73
CA GLN A 73 -5.85 -14.84 4.18
C GLN A 73 -5.88 -13.50 4.92
N VAL A 74 -5.71 -12.38 4.21
CA VAL A 74 -5.70 -11.05 4.82
C VAL A 74 -7.12 -10.66 5.25
N PRO A 75 -7.35 -10.33 6.53
CA PRO A 75 -8.63 -9.85 7.00
C PRO A 75 -9.07 -8.57 6.28
N THR A 76 -10.37 -8.40 6.05
CA THR A 76 -10.94 -7.31 5.24
C THR A 76 -10.49 -5.92 5.69
N VAL A 77 -10.43 -5.69 7.00
CA VAL A 77 -10.01 -4.39 7.58
C VAL A 77 -8.57 -4.07 7.16
N PHE A 78 -7.64 -5.02 7.30
CA PHE A 78 -6.23 -4.82 6.94
C PHE A 78 -6.03 -4.69 5.44
N ASN A 79 -6.81 -5.41 4.64
CA ASN A 79 -6.79 -5.24 3.19
C ASN A 79 -7.27 -3.84 2.79
N GLY A 80 -8.33 -3.33 3.44
CA GLY A 80 -8.78 -1.95 3.25
C GLY A 80 -7.74 -0.91 3.64
N MET A 81 -7.05 -1.11 4.77
CA MET A 81 -5.96 -0.23 5.22
C MET A 81 -4.78 -0.24 4.25
N ALA A 82 -4.39 -1.42 3.75
CA ALA A 82 -3.31 -1.55 2.77
C ALA A 82 -3.66 -0.84 1.45
N THR A 83 -4.89 -1.02 0.95
CA THR A 83 -5.38 -0.32 -0.25
C THR A 83 -5.41 1.20 -0.05
N ALA A 84 -5.85 1.68 1.12
CA ALA A 84 -5.85 3.10 1.45
C ALA A 84 -4.42 3.65 1.53
N ALA A 85 -3.48 2.91 2.12
CA ALA A 85 -2.07 3.31 2.21
C ALA A 85 -1.40 3.36 0.82
N ASP A 86 -1.70 2.42 -0.05
CA ASP A 86 -1.20 2.40 -1.43
C ASP A 86 -1.72 3.60 -2.25
N TRP A 87 -2.95 4.01 -1.99
CA TRP A 87 -3.55 5.19 -2.62
C TRP A 87 -2.96 6.52 -2.13
N MET A 88 -2.49 6.59 -0.87
CA MET A 88 -1.90 7.79 -0.26
C MET A 88 -0.49 8.08 -0.78
N SER A 89 -0.39 8.59 -1.99
CA SER A 89 0.87 9.04 -2.59
C SER A 89 1.09 10.54 -2.40
N GLY A 90 2.28 11.03 -2.71
CA GLY A 90 2.56 12.47 -2.77
C GLY A 90 1.61 13.20 -3.74
N ALA A 91 1.23 12.55 -4.85
CA ALA A 91 0.29 13.12 -5.81
C ALA A 91 -1.13 13.23 -5.23
N SER A 92 -1.62 12.16 -4.58
CA SER A 92 -2.99 12.16 -4.05
C SER A 92 -3.14 12.96 -2.76
N PHE A 93 -2.14 12.97 -1.90
CA PHE A 93 -2.23 13.67 -0.62
C PHE A 93 -1.75 15.12 -0.72
N VAL A 94 -0.53 15.36 -1.23
CA VAL A 94 0.06 16.71 -1.26
C VAL A 94 -0.45 17.51 -2.45
N ALA A 95 -0.41 16.95 -3.67
CA ALA A 95 -0.79 17.68 -4.86
C ALA A 95 -2.30 17.95 -4.93
N MET A 96 -3.15 17.01 -4.50
CA MET A 96 -4.59 17.26 -4.42
C MET A 96 -4.96 18.29 -3.35
N ALA A 97 -4.37 18.22 -2.16
CA ALA A 97 -4.58 19.22 -1.13
C ALA A 97 -4.14 20.60 -1.60
N GLY A 98 -2.97 20.72 -2.23
CA GLY A 98 -2.51 21.93 -2.88
C GLY A 98 -3.43 22.41 -4.00
N GLY A 99 -3.93 21.51 -4.83
CA GLY A 99 -4.89 21.83 -5.89
C GLY A 99 -6.19 22.42 -5.37
N ILE A 100 -6.73 21.85 -4.29
CA ILE A 100 -7.93 22.39 -3.61
C ILE A 100 -7.63 23.78 -3.02
N TYR A 101 -6.47 23.93 -2.40
CA TYR A 101 -6.06 25.22 -1.83
C TYR A 101 -5.97 26.32 -2.88
N PHE A 102 -5.37 26.07 -4.05
CA PHE A 102 -5.18 27.06 -5.11
C PHE A 102 -6.40 27.26 -6.01
N LYS A 103 -7.15 26.21 -6.32
CA LYS A 103 -8.27 26.24 -7.28
C LYS A 103 -9.64 26.24 -6.62
N GLY A 104 -9.69 26.07 -5.31
CA GLY A 104 -10.92 26.09 -4.53
C GLY A 104 -11.86 24.93 -4.84
N TYR A 105 -13.15 25.16 -4.66
CA TYR A 105 -14.19 24.15 -4.66
C TYR A 105 -14.31 23.37 -5.99
N GLY A 106 -13.97 23.98 -7.12
CA GLY A 106 -14.01 23.31 -8.42
C GLY A 106 -13.08 22.09 -8.52
N TYR A 107 -11.98 22.08 -7.74
CA TYR A 107 -11.06 20.96 -7.71
C TYR A 107 -11.59 19.74 -6.92
N MET A 108 -12.63 19.95 -6.10
CA MET A 108 -13.33 18.87 -5.39
C MET A 108 -13.99 17.86 -6.34
N ALA A 109 -14.35 18.27 -7.56
CA ALA A 109 -14.92 17.37 -8.57
C ALA A 109 -13.98 16.20 -8.90
N LEU A 110 -12.65 16.45 -8.92
CA LEU A 110 -11.64 15.41 -9.13
C LEU A 110 -11.65 14.41 -7.99
N LEU A 111 -11.71 14.88 -6.75
CA LEU A 111 -11.70 14.04 -5.54
C LEU A 111 -12.96 13.18 -5.45
N VAL A 112 -14.12 13.76 -5.70
CA VAL A 112 -15.40 13.05 -5.71
C VAL A 112 -15.46 12.02 -6.84
N GLY A 113 -15.02 12.39 -8.05
CA GLY A 113 -14.97 11.47 -9.19
C GLY A 113 -14.03 10.29 -8.94
N TRP A 114 -12.89 10.54 -8.35
CA TRP A 114 -11.91 9.50 -8.00
C TRP A 114 -12.45 8.55 -6.94
N THR A 115 -12.98 9.07 -5.84
CA THR A 115 -13.59 8.27 -4.78
C THR A 115 -14.78 7.47 -5.29
N GLY A 116 -15.66 8.09 -6.08
CA GLY A 116 -16.80 7.44 -6.72
C GLY A 116 -16.36 6.31 -7.65
N GLY A 117 -15.29 6.50 -8.42
CA GLY A 117 -14.69 5.47 -9.27
C GLY A 117 -14.26 4.24 -8.48
N TYR A 118 -13.57 4.41 -7.35
CA TYR A 118 -13.20 3.29 -6.47
C TYR A 118 -14.41 2.56 -5.89
N VAL A 119 -15.45 3.29 -5.48
CA VAL A 119 -16.70 2.68 -4.99
C VAL A 119 -17.38 1.85 -6.07
N LEU A 120 -17.45 2.36 -7.31
CA LEU A 120 -18.00 1.62 -8.44
C LEU A 120 -17.20 0.36 -8.76
N VAL A 121 -15.88 0.45 -8.80
CA VAL A 121 -15.01 -0.71 -9.02
C VAL A 121 -15.19 -1.74 -7.90
N ALA A 122 -15.17 -1.33 -6.65
CA ALA A 122 -15.30 -2.23 -5.50
C ALA A 122 -16.67 -2.92 -5.46
N SER A 123 -17.75 -2.21 -5.82
CA SER A 123 -19.12 -2.70 -5.71
C SER A 123 -19.57 -3.51 -6.93
N LEU A 124 -19.21 -3.07 -8.13
CA LEU A 124 -19.73 -3.62 -9.36
C LEU A 124 -18.74 -4.51 -10.13
N LEU A 125 -17.45 -4.16 -10.13
CA LEU A 125 -16.47 -4.85 -10.96
C LEU A 125 -15.69 -5.92 -10.19
N ALA A 126 -15.18 -5.60 -9.00
CA ALA A 126 -14.34 -6.50 -8.23
C ALA A 126 -14.98 -7.85 -7.88
N PRO A 127 -16.28 -7.94 -7.54
CA PRO A 127 -16.93 -9.23 -7.28
C PRO A 127 -16.96 -10.15 -8.50
N TYR A 128 -17.11 -9.60 -9.70
CA TYR A 128 -17.09 -10.38 -10.94
C TYR A 128 -15.68 -10.83 -11.30
N LEU A 129 -14.70 -9.94 -11.24
CA LEU A 129 -13.29 -10.27 -11.50
C LEU A 129 -12.79 -11.37 -10.57
N ARG A 130 -13.19 -11.32 -9.30
CA ARG A 130 -12.81 -12.34 -8.31
C ARG A 130 -13.32 -13.75 -8.66
N LYS A 131 -14.46 -13.87 -9.34
CA LYS A 131 -15.02 -15.17 -9.76
C LYS A 131 -14.15 -15.89 -10.77
N PHE A 132 -13.41 -15.18 -11.60
CA PHE A 132 -12.50 -15.78 -12.59
C PHE A 132 -11.22 -16.36 -11.94
N GLY A 133 -10.88 -15.97 -10.71
CA GLY A 133 -9.76 -16.54 -9.98
C GLY A 133 -8.37 -16.12 -10.47
N CYS A 134 -8.27 -15.25 -11.47
CA CYS A 134 -7.01 -14.76 -12.00
C CYS A 134 -6.33 -13.79 -11.01
N TYR A 135 -5.00 -13.74 -11.02
CA TYR A 135 -4.21 -12.86 -10.18
C TYR A 135 -4.01 -11.48 -10.79
N THR A 136 -3.98 -11.40 -12.11
CA THR A 136 -3.70 -10.17 -12.85
C THR A 136 -4.70 -9.95 -13.98
N VAL A 137 -4.84 -8.69 -14.44
CA VAL A 137 -5.69 -8.36 -15.61
C VAL A 137 -5.18 -9.03 -16.90
N PRO A 138 -3.85 -9.09 -17.17
CA PRO A 138 -3.34 -9.87 -18.29
C PRO A 138 -3.72 -11.34 -18.27
N ASP A 139 -3.70 -12.01 -17.13
CA ASP A 139 -4.12 -13.42 -17.01
C ASP A 139 -5.58 -13.59 -17.41
N LEU A 140 -6.45 -12.67 -16.97
CA LEU A 140 -7.86 -12.66 -17.36
C LEU A 140 -8.04 -12.50 -18.88
N SER A 141 -7.26 -11.61 -19.49
CA SER A 141 -7.27 -11.39 -20.94
C SER A 141 -6.82 -12.62 -21.72
N LEU A 142 -5.77 -13.30 -21.23
CA LEU A 142 -5.24 -14.52 -21.87
C LEU A 142 -6.25 -15.67 -21.86
N ILE A 143 -6.99 -15.85 -20.77
CA ILE A 143 -8.04 -16.89 -20.69
C ILE A 143 -9.13 -16.63 -21.73
N HIS A 144 -9.53 -15.39 -21.94
CA HIS A 144 -10.62 -15.07 -22.85
C HIS A 144 -10.20 -14.90 -24.32
N ILE A 145 -8.95 -14.56 -24.60
CA ILE A 145 -8.47 -14.25 -25.97
C ILE A 145 -7.65 -15.40 -26.56
N SER A 146 -6.87 -16.10 -25.76
CA SER A 146 -5.89 -17.08 -26.28
C SER A 146 -6.38 -18.54 -26.22
N GLU A 147 -7.23 -18.90 -25.28
CA GLU A 147 -7.72 -20.29 -25.16
C GLU A 147 -8.68 -20.73 -26.28
N PRO A 148 -9.57 -19.87 -26.81
CA PRO A 148 -10.40 -20.27 -27.95
C PRO A 148 -9.64 -20.59 -29.24
N THR A 149 -8.38 -20.23 -29.33
CA THR A 149 -7.55 -20.40 -30.55
C THR A 149 -6.53 -21.53 -30.43
N ARG A 150 -6.44 -22.24 -29.29
CA ARG A 150 -5.62 -23.46 -29.20
C ARG A 150 -6.33 -24.60 -29.92
N PRO A 151 -5.76 -25.15 -31.01
CA PRO A 151 -6.27 -26.40 -31.59
C PRO A 151 -6.03 -27.51 -30.56
N TYR A 152 -7.03 -28.32 -30.31
CA TYR A 152 -6.94 -29.54 -29.50
C TYR A 152 -5.98 -30.55 -30.13
#